data_0ce86fef3bcad9cfb7031be07dc80bb2
#
_entry.id   0ce86fef3bcad9cfb7031be07dc80bb2
#
_cell.length_a   1.000
_cell.length_b   1.000
_cell.length_c   1.000
_cell.angle_alpha   90.00
_cell.angle_beta   90.00
_cell.angle_gamma   90.00
#
_symmetry.space_group_name_H-M   'P 1'
#
loop_
_entity.id
_entity.type
_entity.pdbx_description
1 polymer ?
#
loop_
_entity_poly.entity_id
_entity_poly.type
_entity_poly.pdbx_seq_one_letter_code
_entity_poly.pdbx_strand_id
1 'polypeptide(L)'
;FRSVWFDVEEITPARDRTLDEAREKVVADWTAEQQRKALAAKADELKARVQKGETLATIAAELGIAVETKSGLRRASDDAAFSPAAVTAAFSGPEGTVANATGVGGEGQILLKVTAVNADNMVDALDNQDRQIDAVARASGDDILDQMVAELQTGYGVSINQQLAETALNR
;
A
#
# COMPACT_ATOMS: atom_id res chain seq x y z
N PHE A 1 -7.16 -24.91 -22.39
CA PHE A 1 -5.68 -24.81 -22.35
C PHE A 1 -5.21 -24.19 -23.65
N ARG A 2 -4.47 -23.09 -23.60
CA ARG A 2 -3.80 -22.50 -24.78
C ARG A 2 -2.32 -22.88 -24.67
N SER A 3 -1.81 -23.63 -25.66
CA SER A 3 -0.39 -23.93 -25.80
C SER A 3 0.24 -22.90 -26.73
N VAL A 4 1.37 -22.33 -26.33
CA VAL A 4 2.17 -21.39 -27.12
C VAL A 4 3.44 -22.13 -27.52
N TRP A 5 3.73 -22.19 -28.80
CA TRP A 5 4.96 -22.74 -29.36
C TRP A 5 5.84 -21.58 -29.79
N PHE A 6 7.11 -21.62 -29.45
CA PHE A 6 8.10 -20.63 -29.88
C PHE A 6 9.39 -21.33 -30.28
N ASP A 7 10.10 -20.73 -31.21
CA ASP A 7 11.44 -21.13 -31.61
C ASP A 7 12.42 -20.00 -31.24
N VAL A 8 13.61 -20.36 -30.81
CA VAL A 8 14.66 -19.41 -30.47
C VAL A 8 15.60 -19.28 -31.64
N GLU A 9 15.46 -18.20 -32.41
CA GLU A 9 16.27 -17.94 -33.58
C GLU A 9 17.72 -17.54 -33.24
N GLU A 10 17.91 -16.77 -32.15
CA GLU A 10 19.22 -16.29 -31.74
C GLU A 10 19.27 -16.05 -30.22
N ILE A 11 20.42 -16.36 -29.64
CA ILE A 11 20.76 -16.02 -28.25
C ILE A 11 21.90 -15.00 -28.27
N THR A 12 21.59 -13.75 -27.97
CA THR A 12 22.61 -12.70 -27.78
C THR A 12 23.18 -12.81 -26.37
N PRO A 13 24.49 -13.09 -26.18
CA PRO A 13 25.07 -13.18 -24.86
C PRO A 13 25.01 -11.83 -24.14
N ALA A 14 24.88 -11.86 -22.80
CA ALA A 14 24.90 -10.67 -21.98
C ALA A 14 26.25 -9.95 -22.15
N ARG A 15 26.22 -8.66 -22.45
CA ARG A 15 27.38 -7.78 -22.54
C ARG A 15 27.07 -6.42 -21.95
N ASP A 16 28.12 -5.72 -21.53
CA ASP A 16 27.98 -4.32 -21.16
C ASP A 16 27.64 -3.46 -22.38
N ARG A 17 26.76 -2.50 -22.20
CA ARG A 17 26.43 -1.53 -23.24
C ARG A 17 27.53 -0.47 -23.33
N THR A 18 27.84 -0.04 -24.53
CA THR A 18 28.71 1.09 -24.74
C THR A 18 28.05 2.39 -24.27
N LEU A 19 28.84 3.43 -24.01
CA LEU A 19 28.32 4.73 -23.63
C LEU A 19 27.36 5.32 -24.69
N ASP A 20 27.65 5.11 -25.97
CA ASP A 20 26.78 5.62 -27.03
C ASP A 20 25.43 4.88 -27.08
N GLU A 21 25.40 3.57 -26.85
CA GLU A 21 24.17 2.78 -26.77
C GLU A 21 23.33 3.11 -25.50
N ALA A 22 23.98 3.58 -24.44
CA ALA A 22 23.32 3.92 -23.17
C ALA A 22 22.98 5.41 -23.04
N ARG A 23 23.58 6.28 -23.87
CA ARG A 23 23.53 7.74 -23.74
C ARG A 23 22.11 8.30 -23.61
N GLU A 24 21.22 7.93 -24.52
CA GLU A 24 19.83 8.43 -24.51
C GLU A 24 19.12 8.08 -23.21
N LYS A 25 19.27 6.83 -22.78
CA LYS A 25 18.66 6.37 -21.53
C LYS A 25 19.27 7.07 -20.32
N VAL A 26 20.57 7.22 -20.25
CA VAL A 26 21.26 7.91 -19.15
C VAL A 26 20.82 9.37 -19.06
N VAL A 27 20.75 10.07 -20.20
CA VAL A 27 20.26 11.47 -20.23
C VAL A 27 18.80 11.56 -19.79
N ALA A 28 17.94 10.66 -20.25
CA ALA A 28 16.53 10.63 -19.86
C ALA A 28 16.39 10.37 -18.35
N ASP A 29 17.08 9.37 -17.82
CA ASP A 29 17.03 8.98 -16.40
C ASP A 29 17.59 10.13 -15.53
N TRP A 30 18.70 10.74 -15.95
CA TRP A 30 19.28 11.89 -15.25
C TRP A 30 18.33 13.10 -15.24
N THR A 31 17.70 13.41 -16.39
CA THR A 31 16.76 14.52 -16.49
C THR A 31 15.55 14.28 -15.58
N ALA A 32 14.99 13.07 -15.59
CA ALA A 32 13.89 12.69 -14.72
C ALA A 32 14.28 12.78 -13.24
N GLU A 33 15.51 12.42 -12.89
CA GLU A 33 16.01 12.54 -11.52
C GLU A 33 16.14 14.01 -11.10
N GLN A 34 16.69 14.88 -11.97
CA GLN A 34 16.81 16.32 -11.68
C GLN A 34 15.43 16.96 -11.53
N GLN A 35 14.44 16.60 -12.37
CA GLN A 35 13.07 17.06 -12.23
C GLN A 35 12.46 16.65 -10.91
N ARG A 36 12.61 15.39 -10.49
CA ARG A 36 12.11 14.91 -9.18
C ARG A 36 12.76 15.66 -8.01
N LYS A 37 14.08 15.90 -8.07
CA LYS A 37 14.78 16.68 -7.04
C LYS A 37 14.28 18.12 -6.98
N ALA A 38 14.08 18.76 -8.12
CA ALA A 38 13.57 20.12 -8.19
C ALA A 38 12.13 20.21 -7.64
N LEU A 39 11.26 19.25 -7.98
CA LEU A 39 9.90 19.17 -7.45
C LEU A 39 9.88 18.96 -5.94
N ALA A 40 10.75 18.09 -5.41
CA ALA A 40 10.86 17.86 -3.97
C ALA A 40 11.31 19.14 -3.24
N ALA A 41 12.33 19.80 -3.74
CA ALA A 41 12.81 21.07 -3.18
C ALA A 41 11.73 22.16 -3.20
N LYS A 42 10.95 22.24 -4.29
CA LYS A 42 9.83 23.17 -4.39
C LYS A 42 8.71 22.82 -3.41
N ALA A 43 8.39 21.54 -3.23
CA ALA A 43 7.43 21.09 -2.24
C ALA A 43 7.86 21.45 -0.81
N ASP A 44 9.14 21.31 -0.48
CA ASP A 44 9.69 21.72 0.83
C ASP A 44 9.60 23.24 1.06
N GLU A 45 9.89 24.04 0.04
CA GLU A 45 9.70 25.50 0.08
C GLU A 45 8.23 25.86 0.36
N LEU A 46 7.29 25.26 -0.39
CA LEU A 46 5.88 25.52 -0.23
C LEU A 46 5.35 25.04 1.12
N LYS A 47 5.83 23.90 1.62
CA LYS A 47 5.54 23.44 2.98
C LYS A 47 5.96 24.46 4.02
N ALA A 48 7.16 25.04 3.89
CA ALA A 48 7.63 26.08 4.80
C ALA A 48 6.76 27.35 4.76
N ARG A 49 6.21 27.71 3.58
CA ARG A 49 5.27 28.84 3.44
C ARG A 49 3.96 28.56 4.18
N VAL A 50 3.40 27.35 4.03
CA VAL A 50 2.18 26.95 4.76
C VAL A 50 2.41 26.93 6.27
N GLN A 51 3.56 26.44 6.72
CA GLN A 51 3.93 26.45 8.15
C GLN A 51 4.05 27.87 8.73
N LYS A 52 4.39 28.86 7.91
CA LYS A 52 4.43 30.28 8.30
C LYS A 52 3.04 30.95 8.27
N GLY A 53 1.99 30.22 7.94
CA GLY A 53 0.61 30.69 8.00
C GLY A 53 -0.04 30.98 6.63
N GLU A 54 0.65 30.75 5.53
CA GLU A 54 0.06 30.86 4.20
C GLU A 54 -0.94 29.74 3.96
N THR A 55 -2.00 30.01 3.18
CA THR A 55 -3.02 28.99 2.93
C THR A 55 -2.68 28.15 1.70
N LEU A 56 -3.10 26.87 1.71
CA LEU A 56 -2.98 26.01 0.53
C LEU A 56 -3.71 26.60 -0.69
N ALA A 57 -4.83 27.30 -0.47
CA ALA A 57 -5.59 27.94 -1.53
C ALA A 57 -4.79 29.04 -2.25
N THR A 58 -4.04 29.86 -1.51
CA THR A 58 -3.17 30.89 -2.09
C THR A 58 -2.08 30.27 -2.95
N ILE A 59 -1.41 29.25 -2.43
CA ILE A 59 -0.34 28.54 -3.16
C ILE A 59 -0.90 27.84 -4.40
N ALA A 60 -2.06 27.20 -4.28
CA ALA A 60 -2.72 26.54 -5.41
C ALA A 60 -3.09 27.54 -6.52
N ALA A 61 -3.60 28.70 -6.15
CA ALA A 61 -3.91 29.77 -7.09
C ALA A 61 -2.66 30.28 -7.83
N GLU A 62 -1.52 30.45 -7.13
CA GLU A 62 -0.25 30.84 -7.75
C GLU A 62 0.25 29.80 -8.77
N LEU A 63 0.03 28.52 -8.48
CA LEU A 63 0.49 27.40 -9.31
C LEU A 63 -0.53 27.00 -10.39
N GLY A 64 -1.75 27.56 -10.36
CA GLY A 64 -2.84 27.20 -11.28
C GLY A 64 -3.37 25.77 -11.07
N ILE A 65 -3.28 25.25 -9.84
CA ILE A 65 -3.75 23.91 -9.46
C ILE A 65 -4.95 24.00 -8.53
N ALA A 66 -5.75 22.93 -8.45
CA ALA A 66 -6.90 22.85 -7.55
C ALA A 66 -6.48 22.32 -6.17
N VAL A 67 -7.17 22.79 -5.12
CA VAL A 67 -7.09 22.20 -3.79
C VAL A 67 -8.17 21.14 -3.66
N GLU A 68 -7.78 19.93 -3.33
CA GLU A 68 -8.71 18.86 -3.03
C GLU A 68 -8.83 18.66 -1.51
N THR A 69 -10.07 18.40 -1.05
CA THR A 69 -10.33 18.07 0.35
C THR A 69 -10.80 16.63 0.45
N LYS A 70 -10.15 15.84 1.27
CA LYS A 70 -10.50 14.45 1.53
C LYS A 70 -10.91 14.28 2.98
N SER A 71 -12.07 13.70 3.22
CA SER A 71 -12.57 13.33 4.55
C SER A 71 -12.64 11.81 4.69
N GLY A 72 -12.60 11.32 5.93
CA GLY A 72 -12.69 9.89 6.23
C GLY A 72 -11.46 9.07 5.85
N LEU A 73 -10.30 9.72 5.68
CA LEU A 73 -9.05 9.03 5.42
C LEU A 73 -8.66 8.17 6.63
N ARG A 74 -8.27 6.92 6.39
CA ARG A 74 -7.79 5.97 7.41
C ARG A 74 -6.35 5.58 7.12
N ARG A 75 -5.60 5.11 8.14
CA ARG A 75 -4.19 4.70 7.99
C ARG A 75 -3.95 3.61 6.93
N ALA A 76 -4.92 2.74 6.73
CA ALA A 76 -4.86 1.66 5.75
C ALA A 76 -5.71 1.96 4.50
N SER A 77 -6.06 3.22 4.25
CA SER A 77 -6.80 3.58 3.05
C SER A 77 -5.93 3.41 1.82
N ASP A 78 -6.46 2.69 0.84
CA ASP A 78 -5.97 2.71 -0.53
C ASP A 78 -6.81 3.74 -1.29
N ASP A 79 -6.20 4.87 -1.63
CA ASP A 79 -6.88 5.99 -2.27
C ASP A 79 -6.18 6.33 -3.59
N ALA A 80 -6.96 6.51 -4.64
CA ALA A 80 -6.42 6.77 -5.98
C ALA A 80 -5.70 8.12 -6.09
N ALA A 81 -6.05 9.11 -5.26
CA ALA A 81 -5.47 10.45 -5.26
C ALA A 81 -4.32 10.60 -4.26
N PHE A 82 -4.37 9.85 -3.16
CA PHE A 82 -3.35 9.87 -2.10
C PHE A 82 -2.46 8.64 -2.21
N SER A 83 -1.19 8.86 -2.46
CA SER A 83 -0.21 7.77 -2.38
C SER A 83 -0.13 7.22 -0.94
N PRO A 84 0.32 5.96 -0.74
CA PRO A 84 0.58 5.43 0.60
C PRO A 84 1.53 6.30 1.43
N ALA A 85 2.48 6.97 0.78
CA ALA A 85 3.38 7.93 1.42
C ALA A 85 2.62 9.18 1.91
N ALA A 86 1.66 9.69 1.12
CA ALA A 86 0.84 10.83 1.51
C ALA A 86 -0.11 10.49 2.67
N VAL A 87 -0.70 9.28 2.65
CA VAL A 87 -1.49 8.77 3.78
C VAL A 87 -0.63 8.69 5.04
N THR A 88 0.54 8.07 4.97
CA THR A 88 1.47 7.98 6.10
C THR A 88 1.85 9.38 6.62
N ALA A 89 2.12 10.31 5.72
CA ALA A 89 2.47 11.69 6.07
C ALA A 89 1.29 12.44 6.75
N ALA A 90 0.05 12.20 6.32
CA ALA A 90 -1.14 12.78 6.95
C ALA A 90 -1.31 12.31 8.41
N PHE A 91 -0.96 11.05 8.70
CA PHE A 91 -1.05 10.48 10.06
C PHE A 91 0.22 10.63 10.89
N SER A 92 1.21 11.41 10.42
CA SER A 92 2.47 11.63 11.15
C SER A 92 2.35 12.60 12.31
N GLY A 93 1.25 13.38 12.39
CA GLY A 93 1.06 14.37 13.43
C GLY A 93 -0.41 14.75 13.67
N PRO A 94 -0.67 15.66 14.60
CA PRO A 94 -2.01 16.11 14.97
C PRO A 94 -2.65 17.00 13.90
N GLU A 95 -3.85 17.48 14.18
CA GLU A 95 -4.49 18.55 13.43
C GLU A 95 -3.55 19.76 13.25
N GLY A 96 -3.57 20.37 12.06
CA GLY A 96 -2.65 21.44 11.68
C GLY A 96 -1.34 20.96 11.07
N THR A 97 -1.04 19.65 11.11
CA THR A 97 0.19 19.10 10.50
C THR A 97 0.23 19.39 9.00
N VAL A 98 1.36 19.96 8.57
CA VAL A 98 1.67 20.20 7.15
C VAL A 98 2.77 19.24 6.72
N ALA A 99 2.51 18.46 5.69
CA ALA A 99 3.45 17.48 5.19
C ALA A 99 3.49 17.48 3.66
N ASN A 100 4.58 16.98 3.11
CA ASN A 100 4.70 16.67 1.70
C ASN A 100 5.05 15.18 1.53
N ALA A 101 4.65 14.62 0.42
CA ALA A 101 4.92 13.25 0.06
C ALA A 101 5.00 13.09 -1.46
N THR A 102 5.64 12.02 -1.90
CA THR A 102 5.65 11.66 -3.32
C THR A 102 4.25 11.24 -3.77
N GLY A 103 3.85 11.67 -4.95
CA GLY A 103 2.58 11.35 -5.57
C GLY A 103 2.42 9.87 -5.94
N VAL A 104 1.25 9.55 -6.48
CA VAL A 104 0.93 8.19 -6.94
C VAL A 104 1.86 7.82 -8.11
N GLY A 105 2.34 6.57 -8.12
CA GLY A 105 3.27 6.09 -9.14
C GLY A 105 4.70 6.63 -9.03
N GLY A 106 5.02 7.40 -7.98
CA GLY A 106 6.34 8.02 -7.81
C GLY A 106 6.52 9.33 -8.59
N GLU A 107 5.45 9.80 -9.22
CA GLU A 107 5.43 11.05 -9.99
C GLU A 107 4.81 12.19 -9.19
N GLY A 108 5.37 13.37 -9.32
CA GLY A 108 4.88 14.57 -8.67
C GLY A 108 5.11 14.61 -7.16
N GLN A 109 4.59 15.66 -6.53
CA GLN A 109 4.63 15.87 -5.08
C GLN A 109 3.23 16.28 -4.59
N ILE A 110 2.85 15.76 -3.45
CA ILE A 110 1.61 16.11 -2.77
C ILE A 110 1.98 16.93 -1.55
N LEU A 111 1.46 18.17 -1.48
CA LEU A 111 1.50 18.99 -0.27
C LEU A 111 0.13 18.90 0.41
N LEU A 112 0.11 18.50 1.67
CA LEU A 112 -1.11 18.31 2.43
C LEU A 112 -1.09 19.05 3.77
N LYS A 113 -2.28 19.37 4.26
CA LYS A 113 -2.50 19.90 5.60
C LYS A 113 -3.64 19.15 6.26
N VAL A 114 -3.42 18.64 7.45
CA VAL A 114 -4.46 17.99 8.25
C VAL A 114 -5.34 19.09 8.87
N THR A 115 -6.60 19.12 8.51
CA THR A 115 -7.56 20.14 8.97
C THR A 115 -8.44 19.67 10.10
N ALA A 116 -8.62 18.36 10.26
CA ALA A 116 -9.36 17.77 11.38
C ALA A 116 -8.89 16.33 11.62
N VAL A 117 -8.92 15.92 12.87
CA VAL A 117 -8.67 14.54 13.31
C VAL A 117 -9.94 14.05 14.02
N ASN A 118 -10.61 13.07 13.42
CA ASN A 118 -11.79 12.47 14.03
C ASN A 118 -11.35 11.30 14.92
N ALA A 119 -11.48 11.47 16.23
CA ALA A 119 -11.17 10.43 17.21
C ALA A 119 -12.35 9.44 17.39
N ASP A 120 -13.54 9.78 16.89
CA ASP A 120 -14.76 8.96 17.05
C ASP A 120 -14.66 7.56 16.43
N ASN A 121 -13.68 7.36 15.54
CA ASN A 121 -13.36 6.03 14.97
C ASN A 121 -12.48 5.16 15.89
N MET A 122 -12.10 5.64 17.08
CA MET A 122 -11.37 4.79 18.04
C MET A 122 -12.23 3.64 18.56
N VAL A 123 -13.53 3.85 18.70
CA VAL A 123 -14.47 2.78 19.11
C VAL A 123 -14.51 1.70 18.02
N ASP A 124 -14.65 2.07 16.75
CA ASP A 124 -14.61 1.13 15.61
C ASP A 124 -13.25 0.43 15.47
N ALA A 125 -12.15 1.10 15.81
CA ALA A 125 -10.83 0.50 15.79
C ALA A 125 -10.63 -0.52 16.92
N LEU A 126 -11.14 -0.23 18.11
CA LEU A 126 -11.14 -1.16 19.25
C LEU A 126 -12.04 -2.37 18.96
N ASP A 127 -13.24 -2.16 18.45
CA ASP A 127 -14.15 -3.24 18.03
C ASP A 127 -13.54 -4.15 16.95
N ASN A 128 -12.79 -3.58 16.00
CA ASN A 128 -12.08 -4.35 14.99
C ASN A 128 -10.89 -5.13 15.58
N GLN A 129 -10.20 -4.57 16.55
CA GLN A 129 -9.10 -5.25 17.24
C GLN A 129 -9.63 -6.42 18.06
N ASP A 130 -10.72 -6.25 18.79
CA ASP A 130 -11.37 -7.32 19.55
C ASP A 130 -11.85 -8.45 18.62
N ARG A 131 -12.47 -8.12 17.48
CA ARG A 131 -12.85 -9.12 16.47
C ARG A 131 -11.66 -9.89 15.89
N GLN A 132 -10.53 -9.22 15.69
CA GLN A 132 -9.30 -9.90 15.23
C GLN A 132 -8.74 -10.82 16.31
N ILE A 133 -8.73 -10.39 17.56
CA ILE A 133 -8.31 -11.22 18.70
C ILE A 133 -9.22 -12.45 18.81
N ASP A 134 -10.55 -12.26 18.73
CA ASP A 134 -11.51 -13.35 18.73
C ASP A 134 -11.33 -14.32 17.56
N ALA A 135 -11.04 -13.82 16.37
CA ALA A 135 -10.80 -14.66 15.20
C ALA A 135 -9.52 -15.50 15.36
N VAL A 136 -8.43 -14.92 15.88
CA VAL A 136 -7.18 -15.63 16.17
C VAL A 136 -7.39 -16.66 17.29
N ALA A 137 -8.12 -16.31 18.33
CA ALA A 137 -8.43 -17.21 19.44
C ALA A 137 -9.24 -18.43 18.96
N ARG A 138 -10.25 -18.23 18.10
CA ARG A 138 -11.01 -19.34 17.51
C ARG A 138 -10.15 -20.22 16.61
N ALA A 139 -9.39 -19.61 15.69
CA ALA A 139 -8.49 -20.35 14.81
C ALA A 139 -7.48 -21.18 15.58
N SER A 140 -6.93 -20.64 16.69
CA SER A 140 -6.02 -21.39 17.57
C SER A 140 -6.72 -22.50 18.32
N GLY A 141 -7.98 -22.30 18.73
CA GLY A 141 -8.80 -23.32 19.36
C GLY A 141 -9.09 -24.49 18.41
N ASP A 142 -9.46 -24.19 17.17
CA ASP A 142 -9.73 -25.18 16.14
C ASP A 142 -8.45 -25.98 15.79
N ASP A 143 -7.30 -25.34 15.67
CA ASP A 143 -6.01 -25.99 15.41
C ASP A 143 -5.61 -26.96 16.54
N ILE A 144 -5.83 -26.57 17.80
CA ILE A 144 -5.58 -27.44 18.97
C ILE A 144 -6.51 -28.66 18.94
N LEU A 145 -7.79 -28.46 18.60
CA LEU A 145 -8.75 -29.55 18.49
C LEU A 145 -8.39 -30.51 17.37
N ASP A 146 -7.99 -30.00 16.21
CA ASP A 146 -7.57 -30.81 15.07
C ASP A 146 -6.31 -31.63 15.41
N GLN A 147 -5.33 -31.04 16.08
CA GLN A 147 -4.14 -31.73 16.54
C GLN A 147 -4.47 -32.83 17.57
N MET A 148 -5.37 -32.53 18.51
CA MET A 148 -5.82 -33.51 19.49
C MET A 148 -6.57 -34.69 18.84
N VAL A 149 -7.45 -34.39 17.87
CA VAL A 149 -8.16 -35.41 17.09
C VAL A 149 -7.17 -36.29 16.32
N ALA A 150 -6.20 -35.68 15.64
CA ALA A 150 -5.17 -36.41 14.90
C ALA A 150 -4.34 -37.33 15.81
N GLU A 151 -3.97 -36.86 16.99
CA GLU A 151 -3.24 -37.65 17.99
C GLU A 151 -4.07 -38.83 18.50
N LEU A 152 -5.36 -38.58 18.82
CA LEU A 152 -6.28 -39.63 19.23
C LEU A 152 -6.52 -40.65 18.11
N GLN A 153 -6.67 -40.23 16.88
CA GLN A 153 -6.82 -41.16 15.74
C GLN A 153 -5.57 -42.04 15.57
N THR A 154 -4.40 -41.45 15.74
CA THR A 154 -3.13 -42.20 15.67
C THR A 154 -2.99 -43.17 16.83
N GLY A 155 -3.28 -42.71 18.06
CA GLY A 155 -3.14 -43.51 19.28
C GLY A 155 -4.15 -44.66 19.40
N TYR A 156 -5.38 -44.47 18.92
CA TYR A 156 -6.45 -45.48 18.99
C TYR A 156 -6.69 -46.24 17.68
N GLY A 157 -5.92 -45.97 16.64
CA GLY A 157 -5.96 -46.69 15.37
C GLY A 157 -7.28 -46.49 14.59
N VAL A 158 -7.89 -45.34 14.68
CA VAL A 158 -9.14 -45.04 13.98
C VAL A 158 -8.88 -44.81 12.49
N SER A 159 -9.53 -45.60 11.64
CA SER A 159 -9.52 -45.40 10.20
C SER A 159 -10.89 -44.95 9.70
N ILE A 160 -10.92 -43.88 8.91
CA ILE A 160 -12.14 -43.36 8.28
C ILE A 160 -12.22 -43.83 6.84
N ASN A 161 -13.29 -44.56 6.48
CA ASN A 161 -13.57 -44.89 5.10
C ASN A 161 -14.25 -43.72 4.38
N GLN A 162 -13.47 -42.89 3.72
CA GLN A 162 -13.95 -41.67 3.04
C GLN A 162 -15.00 -41.98 1.97
N GLN A 163 -14.86 -43.07 1.20
CA GLN A 163 -15.83 -43.45 0.18
C GLN A 163 -17.20 -43.75 0.73
N LEU A 164 -17.27 -44.43 1.88
CA LEU A 164 -18.52 -44.74 2.57
C LEU A 164 -19.17 -43.48 3.17
N ALA A 165 -18.34 -42.57 3.73
CA ALA A 165 -18.84 -41.32 4.28
C ALA A 165 -19.42 -40.40 3.20
N GLU A 166 -18.73 -40.23 2.04
CA GLU A 166 -19.22 -39.44 0.90
C GLU A 166 -20.52 -40.03 0.32
N THR A 167 -20.67 -41.36 0.26
CA THR A 167 -21.85 -42.02 -0.22
C THR A 167 -23.03 -41.83 0.73
N ALA A 168 -22.78 -41.71 2.04
CA ALA A 168 -23.81 -41.49 3.05
C ALA A 168 -24.28 -40.02 3.09
N LEU A 169 -23.41 -39.05 2.79
CA LEU A 169 -23.70 -37.61 2.77
C LEU A 169 -24.41 -37.17 1.47
N ASN A 170 -24.30 -37.92 0.39
CA ASN A 170 -24.94 -37.63 -0.91
C ASN A 170 -26.27 -38.38 -1.14
N ARG A 171 -26.89 -38.87 -0.10
CA ARG A 171 -28.26 -39.42 -0.07
C ARG A 171 -29.19 -38.40 0.57
#